data_e73e4156171f5251c93d2ab4c7cf56f6
#
_entry.id   e73e4156171f5251c93d2ab4c7cf56f6
#
_cell.length_a   1.000
_cell.length_b   1.000
_cell.length_c   1.000
_cell.angle_alpha   90.00
_cell.angle_beta   90.00
_cell.angle_gamma   90.00
#
_symmetry.space_group_name_H-M   'P 1'
#
loop_
_entity.id
_entity.type
_entity.pdbx_description
1 polymer ?
#
loop_
_entity_poly.entity_id
_entity_poly.type
_entity_poly.pdbx_seq_one_letter_code
_entity_poly.pdbx_strand_id
1 'polypeptide(L)'
;MLAAMLLGLPLLGIWLAGYPVSGFLEFPPETRYVRHEPFSWLVFSLYTLIICTCLTPLIINAFKQHRKVEPKRRPSRSFPWWGWLGLFIGMMAWMMAWTRFKWLAGLQPHTFAPLWLAFIIVINALCHRQRGNCMMLDRPAFFLLLFPISAAFWWFFEYLNRFVQNWYYIGPQFSASEYFWYATLPFSTVLPAVLGLRDWLLSARWLQQRFDHFKPLHIPFPKTLATLTLTLSAAGLAAIGIWPNILFPLLWVAPLLIILSLQTLMDKRHILSGLVAGDWTAVVAAAMAAVICGVFWEMWNFYSLAKWQYSIPFVNRYHIFEMPLLGYAGYLPFGLQCAVVGSLLEEIAPAARPL
;
A
#
# COMPACT_ATOMS: atom_id res chain seq x y z
N MET A 1 10.87 -0.47 -20.46
CA MET A 1 11.97 -0.71 -19.50
C MET A 1 11.43 -1.06 -18.09
N LEU A 2 10.66 -0.18 -17.41
CA LEU A 2 10.17 -0.44 -16.04
C LEU A 2 9.40 -1.77 -15.91
N ALA A 3 8.39 -2.03 -16.76
CA ALA A 3 7.63 -3.27 -16.71
C ALA A 3 8.52 -4.51 -16.94
N ALA A 4 9.48 -4.44 -17.86
CA ALA A 4 10.43 -5.52 -18.09
C ALA A 4 11.34 -5.78 -16.88
N MET A 5 11.73 -4.74 -16.14
CA MET A 5 12.48 -4.91 -14.88
C MET A 5 11.60 -5.54 -13.79
N LEU A 6 10.41 -5.00 -13.58
CA LEU A 6 9.55 -5.43 -12.47
C LEU A 6 9.00 -6.86 -12.67
N LEU A 7 8.65 -7.23 -13.90
CA LEU A 7 8.09 -8.55 -14.21
C LEU A 7 9.16 -9.55 -14.69
N GLY A 8 10.17 -9.07 -15.41
CA GLY A 8 11.17 -9.96 -16.01
C GLY A 8 12.27 -10.39 -15.05
N LEU A 9 12.75 -9.51 -14.16
CA LEU A 9 13.88 -9.83 -13.31
C LEU A 9 13.64 -11.03 -12.36
N PRO A 10 12.50 -11.15 -11.66
CA PRO A 10 12.27 -12.34 -10.82
C PRO A 10 12.26 -13.64 -11.62
N LEU A 11 11.62 -13.65 -12.80
CA LEU A 11 11.60 -14.83 -13.67
C LEU A 11 12.97 -15.16 -14.25
N LEU A 12 13.73 -14.14 -14.67
CA LEU A 12 15.09 -14.30 -15.15
C LEU A 12 15.99 -14.93 -14.06
N GLY A 13 15.87 -14.47 -12.83
CA GLY A 13 16.63 -15.03 -11.70
C GLY A 13 16.34 -16.51 -11.47
N ILE A 14 15.05 -16.88 -11.44
CA ILE A 14 14.60 -18.27 -11.31
C ILE A 14 15.12 -19.14 -12.48
N TRP A 15 15.02 -18.64 -13.71
CA TRP A 15 15.49 -19.36 -14.88
C TRP A 15 17.02 -19.57 -14.86
N LEU A 16 17.78 -18.53 -14.50
CA LEU A 16 19.24 -18.62 -14.36
C LEU A 16 19.68 -19.57 -13.23
N ALA A 17 18.86 -19.70 -12.18
CA ALA A 17 19.10 -20.63 -11.08
C ALA A 17 18.71 -22.07 -11.43
N GLY A 18 18.13 -22.33 -12.60
CA GLY A 18 17.73 -23.67 -13.06
C GLY A 18 16.41 -24.17 -12.45
N TYR A 19 15.61 -23.29 -11.84
CA TYR A 19 14.29 -23.66 -11.32
C TYR A 19 13.21 -23.62 -12.42
N PRO A 20 12.18 -24.48 -12.34
CA PRO A 20 11.07 -24.50 -13.30
C PRO A 20 10.21 -23.24 -13.16
N VAL A 21 10.22 -22.36 -14.17
CA VAL A 21 9.47 -21.12 -14.20
C VAL A 21 7.94 -21.35 -14.09
N SER A 22 7.45 -22.48 -14.61
CA SER A 22 6.01 -22.80 -14.65
C SER A 22 5.36 -22.80 -13.26
N GLY A 23 6.05 -23.25 -12.22
CA GLY A 23 5.54 -23.24 -10.85
C GLY A 23 5.27 -21.84 -10.29
N PHE A 24 6.04 -20.82 -10.74
CA PHE A 24 5.85 -19.43 -10.34
C PHE A 24 4.72 -18.72 -11.12
N LEU A 25 4.28 -19.30 -12.24
CA LEU A 25 3.20 -18.80 -13.09
C LEU A 25 1.90 -19.59 -12.96
N GLU A 26 1.83 -20.51 -11.99
CA GLU A 26 0.61 -21.27 -11.69
C GLU A 26 -0.56 -20.35 -11.33
N PHE A 27 -1.73 -20.61 -11.89
CA PHE A 27 -2.94 -19.84 -11.63
C PHE A 27 -4.19 -20.74 -11.57
N PRO A 28 -4.99 -20.68 -10.48
CA PRO A 28 -4.76 -19.95 -9.22
C PRO A 28 -3.49 -20.42 -8.49
N PRO A 29 -2.92 -19.62 -7.57
CA PRO A 29 -1.70 -19.94 -6.84
C PRO A 29 -1.97 -20.96 -5.72
N GLU A 30 -2.06 -22.25 -6.04
CA GLU A 30 -2.40 -23.31 -5.07
C GLU A 30 -1.15 -23.93 -4.42
N THR A 31 -0.07 -24.10 -5.20
CA THR A 31 1.13 -24.79 -4.74
C THR A 31 1.97 -23.90 -3.81
N ARG A 32 2.30 -24.43 -2.63
CA ARG A 32 3.25 -23.84 -1.69
C ARG A 32 4.58 -24.58 -1.79
N TYR A 33 5.62 -23.88 -2.17
CA TYR A 33 6.98 -24.42 -2.34
C TYR A 33 8.04 -23.68 -1.53
N VAL A 34 7.71 -22.48 -0.99
CA VAL A 34 8.63 -21.75 -0.11
C VAL A 34 8.47 -22.25 1.33
N ARG A 35 9.55 -22.80 1.87
CA ARG A 35 9.62 -23.14 3.29
C ARG A 35 10.20 -21.96 4.06
N HIS A 36 9.38 -21.32 4.90
CA HIS A 36 9.80 -20.17 5.68
C HIS A 36 10.62 -20.61 6.90
N GLU A 37 11.66 -19.85 7.16
CA GLU A 37 12.49 -20.00 8.35
C GLU A 37 11.71 -19.65 9.62
N PRO A 38 11.95 -20.38 10.73
CA PRO A 38 11.27 -20.15 11.99
C PRO A 38 11.62 -18.78 12.58
N PHE A 39 10.84 -18.37 13.61
CA PHE A 39 11.06 -17.12 14.32
C PHE A 39 12.48 -17.00 14.88
N SER A 40 13.12 -15.85 14.65
CA SER A 40 14.44 -15.51 15.13
C SER A 40 14.45 -14.22 15.94
N TRP A 41 14.82 -14.28 17.22
CA TRP A 41 14.96 -13.09 18.05
C TRP A 41 16.00 -12.09 17.53
N LEU A 42 17.09 -12.57 16.94
CA LEU A 42 18.10 -11.69 16.36
C LEU A 42 17.53 -10.87 15.22
N VAL A 43 16.89 -11.52 14.24
CA VAL A 43 16.30 -10.84 13.06
C VAL A 43 15.15 -9.93 13.49
N PHE A 44 14.28 -10.40 14.40
CA PHE A 44 13.19 -9.59 14.94
C PHE A 44 13.70 -8.32 15.62
N SER A 45 14.74 -8.42 16.46
CA SER A 45 15.34 -7.28 17.15
C SER A 45 16.03 -6.31 16.19
N LEU A 46 16.72 -6.81 15.17
CA LEU A 46 17.34 -5.98 14.12
C LEU A 46 16.31 -5.19 13.34
N TYR A 47 15.24 -5.83 12.87
CA TYR A 47 14.15 -5.12 12.18
C TYR A 47 13.44 -4.13 13.09
N THR A 48 13.18 -4.50 14.35
CA THR A 48 12.60 -3.57 15.33
C THR A 48 13.49 -2.34 15.51
N LEU A 49 14.80 -2.52 15.65
CA LEU A 49 15.74 -1.41 15.79
C LEU A 49 15.74 -0.50 14.57
N ILE A 50 15.77 -1.07 13.35
CA ILE A 50 15.71 -0.30 12.10
C ILE A 50 14.41 0.51 12.03
N ILE A 51 13.27 -0.13 12.25
CA ILE A 51 11.95 0.50 12.20
C ILE A 51 11.86 1.62 13.25
N CYS A 52 12.24 1.35 14.50
CA CYS A 52 12.24 2.34 15.56
C CYS A 52 13.18 3.51 15.26
N THR A 53 14.37 3.26 14.74
CA THR A 53 15.32 4.32 14.36
C THR A 53 14.74 5.23 13.28
N CYS A 54 14.05 4.68 12.29
CA CYS A 54 13.41 5.46 11.23
C CYS A 54 12.17 6.23 11.72
N LEU A 55 11.34 5.60 12.56
CA LEU A 55 10.04 6.19 12.96
C LEU A 55 10.15 7.14 14.17
N THR A 56 11.05 6.88 15.12
CA THR A 56 11.16 7.67 16.36
C THR A 56 11.31 9.17 16.10
N PRO A 57 12.17 9.66 15.20
CA PRO A 57 12.27 11.09 14.91
C PRO A 57 10.96 11.70 14.41
N LEU A 58 10.24 10.96 13.55
CA LEU A 58 8.96 11.40 13.00
C LEU A 58 7.87 11.43 14.09
N ILE A 59 7.81 10.40 14.94
CA ILE A 59 6.87 10.31 16.06
C ILE A 59 7.15 11.44 17.06
N ILE A 60 8.40 11.64 17.47
CA ILE A 60 8.76 12.73 18.39
C ILE A 60 8.34 14.08 17.77
N ASN A 61 8.57 14.30 16.48
CA ASN A 61 8.17 15.54 15.82
C ASN A 61 6.64 15.72 15.77
N ALA A 62 5.91 14.63 15.55
CA ALA A 62 4.44 14.66 15.56
C ALA A 62 3.85 15.13 16.91
N PHE A 63 4.52 14.86 18.03
CA PHE A 63 4.08 15.23 19.39
C PHE A 63 4.75 16.49 19.96
N LYS A 64 5.77 17.07 19.32
CA LYS A 64 6.37 18.33 19.78
C LYS A 64 5.33 19.45 19.75
N GLN A 65 5.35 20.31 20.80
CA GLN A 65 4.56 21.53 20.80
C GLN A 65 5.17 22.53 19.79
N HIS A 66 4.40 22.83 18.73
CA HIS A 66 4.76 23.86 17.78
C HIS A 66 4.01 25.16 18.13
N ARG A 67 4.63 26.33 17.78
CA ARG A 67 3.99 27.63 17.95
C ARG A 67 2.57 27.59 17.37
N LYS A 68 1.60 28.05 18.15
CA LYS A 68 0.21 28.20 17.70
C LYS A 68 0.18 29.24 16.57
N VAL A 69 0.15 28.80 15.35
CA VAL A 69 -0.24 29.65 14.22
C VAL A 69 -1.76 29.81 14.33
N GLU A 70 -2.22 31.05 14.45
CA GLU A 70 -3.66 31.31 14.53
C GLU A 70 -4.40 30.67 13.37
N PRO A 71 -5.44 29.88 13.64
CA PRO A 71 -6.13 29.14 12.60
C PRO A 71 -7.00 30.09 11.78
N LYS A 72 -6.64 30.37 10.52
CA LYS A 72 -7.64 30.82 9.55
C LYS A 72 -8.72 29.74 9.48
N ARG A 73 -9.87 29.97 10.12
CA ARG A 73 -11.02 29.05 10.09
C ARG A 73 -11.50 28.94 8.65
N ARG A 74 -11.23 27.80 8.00
CA ARG A 74 -12.00 27.42 6.80
C ARG A 74 -13.37 26.95 7.31
N PRO A 75 -14.49 27.46 6.74
CA PRO A 75 -15.79 26.95 7.13
C PRO A 75 -15.86 25.45 6.82
N SER A 76 -16.07 24.65 7.86
CA SER A 76 -16.31 23.21 7.67
C SER A 76 -17.71 23.05 7.09
N ARG A 77 -17.82 22.37 5.95
CA ARG A 77 -19.11 22.00 5.37
C ARG A 77 -19.78 20.89 6.19
N SER A 78 -21.07 20.75 6.07
CA SER A 78 -21.77 19.59 6.63
C SER A 78 -21.28 18.30 5.98
N PHE A 79 -21.29 17.22 6.74
CA PHE A 79 -20.96 15.90 6.18
C PHE A 79 -22.06 15.53 5.18
N PRO A 80 -21.72 15.19 3.93
CA PRO A 80 -22.70 14.99 2.87
C PRO A 80 -23.54 13.72 3.11
N TRP A 81 -24.79 13.71 2.62
CA TRP A 81 -25.72 12.59 2.79
C TRP A 81 -25.17 11.27 2.24
N TRP A 82 -24.45 11.31 1.13
CA TRP A 82 -23.82 10.13 0.54
C TRP A 82 -22.68 9.55 1.40
N GLY A 83 -22.06 10.38 2.23
CA GLY A 83 -21.11 9.92 3.25
C GLY A 83 -21.79 9.10 4.36
N TRP A 84 -22.99 9.52 4.79
CA TRP A 84 -23.81 8.74 5.72
C TRP A 84 -24.27 7.43 5.12
N LEU A 85 -24.65 7.43 3.83
CA LEU A 85 -24.96 6.21 3.09
C LEU A 85 -23.74 5.26 3.04
N GLY A 86 -22.54 5.80 2.77
CA GLY A 86 -21.31 5.03 2.81
C GLY A 86 -21.07 4.38 4.18
N LEU A 87 -21.26 5.12 5.27
CA LEU A 87 -21.15 4.58 6.64
C LEU A 87 -22.17 3.45 6.89
N PHE A 88 -23.41 3.63 6.47
CA PHE A 88 -24.45 2.62 6.61
C PHE A 88 -24.11 1.35 5.84
N ILE A 89 -23.74 1.46 4.55
CA ILE A 89 -23.32 0.33 3.71
C ILE A 89 -22.10 -0.37 4.33
N GLY A 90 -21.12 0.39 4.80
CA GLY A 90 -19.92 -0.14 5.45
C GLY A 90 -20.25 -0.96 6.71
N MET A 91 -21.13 -0.46 7.55
CA MET A 91 -21.59 -1.18 8.76
C MET A 91 -22.34 -2.48 8.39
N MET A 92 -23.22 -2.42 7.41
CA MET A 92 -23.95 -3.60 6.94
C MET A 92 -23.00 -4.65 6.35
N ALA A 93 -22.07 -4.24 5.50
CA ALA A 93 -21.06 -5.12 4.92
C ALA A 93 -20.14 -5.72 5.99
N TRP A 94 -19.78 -4.96 7.03
CA TRP A 94 -18.96 -5.44 8.13
C TRP A 94 -19.72 -6.48 8.98
N MET A 95 -20.99 -6.19 9.29
CA MET A 95 -21.85 -7.17 9.96
C MET A 95 -21.96 -8.47 9.16
N MET A 96 -22.14 -8.38 7.84
CA MET A 96 -22.15 -9.55 6.96
C MET A 96 -20.82 -10.31 6.97
N ALA A 97 -19.69 -9.61 6.94
CA ALA A 97 -18.36 -10.22 6.94
C ALA A 97 -18.08 -11.02 8.22
N TRP A 98 -18.55 -10.54 9.38
CA TRP A 98 -18.22 -11.11 10.70
C TRP A 98 -19.29 -12.01 11.32
N THR A 99 -20.47 -12.11 10.69
CA THR A 99 -21.53 -13.03 11.13
C THR A 99 -21.55 -14.32 10.29
N ARG A 100 -22.32 -15.31 10.72
CA ARG A 100 -22.46 -16.59 10.02
C ARG A 100 -23.94 -16.98 9.91
N PHE A 101 -24.76 -16.02 9.46
CA PHE A 101 -26.18 -16.26 9.20
C PHE A 101 -26.33 -17.13 7.95
N LYS A 102 -27.04 -18.27 8.06
CA LYS A 102 -27.24 -19.20 6.95
C LYS A 102 -27.85 -18.56 5.70
N TRP A 103 -28.76 -17.61 5.86
CA TRP A 103 -29.42 -16.89 4.77
C TRP A 103 -28.52 -15.88 4.05
N LEU A 104 -27.35 -15.53 4.64
CA LEU A 104 -26.32 -14.69 4.00
C LEU A 104 -25.14 -15.49 3.45
N ALA A 105 -25.14 -16.81 3.56
CA ALA A 105 -23.99 -17.66 3.26
C ALA A 105 -23.42 -17.43 1.84
N GLY A 106 -24.28 -17.19 0.86
CA GLY A 106 -23.86 -16.92 -0.53
C GLY A 106 -23.19 -15.55 -0.74
N LEU A 107 -23.43 -14.58 0.15
CA LEU A 107 -22.86 -13.22 0.05
C LEU A 107 -21.59 -13.04 0.91
N GLN A 108 -21.44 -13.84 1.96
CA GLN A 108 -20.36 -13.69 2.94
C GLN A 108 -18.94 -13.80 2.37
N PRO A 109 -18.64 -14.62 1.34
CA PRO A 109 -17.32 -14.64 0.73
C PRO A 109 -16.97 -13.33 -0.03
N HIS A 110 -17.95 -12.50 -0.35
CA HIS A 110 -17.82 -11.35 -1.24
C HIS A 110 -17.92 -10.00 -0.53
N THR A 111 -17.80 -9.96 0.80
CA THR A 111 -18.02 -8.74 1.61
C THR A 111 -16.87 -7.74 1.53
N PHE A 112 -15.69 -8.15 1.06
CA PHE A 112 -14.50 -7.31 1.11
C PHE A 112 -14.59 -6.10 0.16
N ALA A 113 -15.04 -6.28 -1.08
CA ALA A 113 -15.20 -5.17 -2.02
C ALA A 113 -16.25 -4.15 -1.57
N PRO A 114 -17.46 -4.51 -1.10
CA PRO A 114 -18.42 -3.56 -0.51
C PRO A 114 -17.86 -2.77 0.68
N LEU A 115 -17.09 -3.40 1.56
CA LEU A 115 -16.43 -2.72 2.69
C LEU A 115 -15.50 -1.61 2.19
N TRP A 116 -14.67 -1.92 1.20
CA TRP A 116 -13.72 -0.95 0.68
C TRP A 116 -14.35 0.14 -0.16
N LEU A 117 -15.38 -0.16 -0.94
CA LEU A 117 -16.15 0.87 -1.65
C LEU A 117 -16.82 1.83 -0.67
N ALA A 118 -17.40 1.31 0.41
CA ALA A 118 -17.95 2.13 1.48
C ALA A 118 -16.88 3.02 2.15
N PHE A 119 -15.70 2.47 2.46
CA PHE A 119 -14.57 3.22 3.00
C PHE A 119 -14.16 4.35 2.06
N ILE A 120 -14.01 4.08 0.75
CA ILE A 120 -13.65 5.07 -0.26
C ILE A 120 -14.68 6.21 -0.31
N ILE A 121 -15.97 5.88 -0.27
CA ILE A 121 -17.04 6.88 -0.22
C ILE A 121 -16.89 7.74 1.05
N VAL A 122 -16.74 7.13 2.22
CA VAL A 122 -16.61 7.86 3.50
C VAL A 122 -15.39 8.78 3.50
N ILE A 123 -14.24 8.32 3.01
CA ILE A 123 -13.02 9.14 2.95
C ILE A 123 -13.21 10.33 1.99
N ASN A 124 -13.82 10.12 0.82
CA ASN A 124 -14.17 11.23 -0.07
C ASN A 124 -15.15 12.22 0.59
N ALA A 125 -16.12 11.73 1.39
CA ALA A 125 -17.03 12.58 2.15
C ALA A 125 -16.31 13.42 3.21
N LEU A 126 -15.31 12.84 3.88
CA LEU A 126 -14.45 13.55 4.83
C LEU A 126 -13.61 14.63 4.13
N CYS A 127 -13.02 14.33 2.96
CA CYS A 127 -12.32 15.32 2.13
C CYS A 127 -13.27 16.47 1.74
N HIS A 128 -14.46 16.14 1.23
CA HIS A 128 -15.45 17.13 0.84
C HIS A 128 -15.88 18.02 2.02
N ARG A 129 -16.13 17.43 3.19
CA ARG A 129 -16.43 18.20 4.41
C ARG A 129 -15.32 19.17 4.78
N GLN A 130 -14.07 18.76 4.65
CA GLN A 130 -12.90 19.53 5.13
C GLN A 130 -12.44 20.61 4.16
N ARG A 131 -12.48 20.32 2.85
CA ARG A 131 -11.97 21.21 1.78
C ARG A 131 -13.06 21.79 0.89
N GLY A 132 -14.22 21.16 0.84
CA GLY A 132 -15.27 21.46 -0.12
C GLY A 132 -15.10 20.75 -1.46
N ASN A 133 -14.04 19.98 -1.64
CA ASN A 133 -13.76 19.18 -2.83
C ASN A 133 -13.26 17.78 -2.44
N CYS A 134 -13.37 16.83 -3.35
CA CYS A 134 -12.84 15.47 -3.19
C CYS A 134 -12.55 14.85 -4.55
N MET A 135 -11.69 13.85 -4.59
CA MET A 135 -11.26 13.19 -5.83
C MET A 135 -12.45 12.64 -6.62
N MET A 136 -13.42 12.02 -5.96
CA MET A 136 -14.61 11.42 -6.57
C MET A 136 -15.47 12.42 -7.36
N LEU A 137 -15.67 13.63 -6.84
CA LEU A 137 -16.54 14.64 -7.45
C LEU A 137 -15.81 15.59 -8.40
N ASP A 138 -14.59 15.97 -8.04
CA ASP A 138 -13.86 17.03 -8.76
C ASP A 138 -12.89 16.47 -9.82
N ARG A 139 -12.58 15.16 -9.74
CA ARG A 139 -11.69 14.47 -10.67
C ARG A 139 -12.22 13.08 -11.04
N PRO A 140 -13.47 12.95 -11.51
CA PRO A 140 -14.16 11.66 -11.68
C PRO A 140 -13.44 10.73 -12.66
N ALA A 141 -12.90 11.25 -13.76
CA ALA A 141 -12.15 10.43 -14.72
C ALA A 141 -10.89 9.82 -14.11
N PHE A 142 -10.11 10.62 -13.37
CA PHE A 142 -8.94 10.13 -12.64
C PHE A 142 -9.34 9.12 -11.57
N PHE A 143 -10.38 9.44 -10.79
CA PHE A 143 -10.89 8.56 -9.75
C PHE A 143 -11.33 7.19 -10.30
N LEU A 144 -12.06 7.16 -11.40
CA LEU A 144 -12.48 5.92 -12.04
C LEU A 144 -11.30 5.14 -12.62
N LEU A 145 -10.30 5.83 -13.18
CA LEU A 145 -9.10 5.20 -13.72
C LEU A 145 -8.26 4.51 -12.62
N LEU A 146 -8.33 5.00 -11.38
CA LEU A 146 -7.62 4.38 -10.27
C LEU A 146 -8.04 2.92 -10.03
N PHE A 147 -9.28 2.53 -10.32
CA PHE A 147 -9.76 1.16 -10.06
C PHE A 147 -9.06 0.12 -10.94
N PRO A 148 -9.08 0.20 -12.29
CA PRO A 148 -8.38 -0.78 -13.10
C PRO A 148 -6.86 -0.76 -12.89
N ILE A 149 -6.26 0.41 -12.68
CA ILE A 149 -4.83 0.50 -12.37
C ILE A 149 -4.51 -0.11 -11.00
N SER A 150 -5.38 0.08 -10.01
CA SER A 150 -5.26 -0.55 -8.70
C SER A 150 -5.32 -2.08 -8.80
N ALA A 151 -6.22 -2.63 -9.60
CA ALA A 151 -6.29 -4.06 -9.83
C ALA A 151 -4.98 -4.58 -10.43
N ALA A 152 -4.47 -3.95 -11.51
CA ALA A 152 -3.19 -4.32 -12.11
C ALA A 152 -2.01 -4.17 -11.11
N PHE A 153 -2.02 -3.12 -10.32
CA PHE A 153 -1.01 -2.85 -9.30
C PHE A 153 -0.98 -3.93 -8.22
N TRP A 154 -2.15 -4.39 -7.71
CA TRP A 154 -2.16 -5.46 -6.71
C TRP A 154 -1.88 -6.82 -7.32
N TRP A 155 -2.34 -7.12 -8.55
CA TRP A 155 -1.94 -8.33 -9.27
C TRP A 155 -0.42 -8.43 -9.44
N PHE A 156 0.27 -7.29 -9.58
CA PHE A 156 1.73 -7.26 -9.57
C PHE A 156 2.30 -7.71 -8.21
N PHE A 157 1.69 -7.33 -7.07
CA PHE A 157 2.12 -7.84 -5.76
C PHE A 157 1.79 -9.32 -5.58
N GLU A 158 0.67 -9.80 -6.08
CA GLU A 158 0.37 -11.23 -6.11
C GLU A 158 1.41 -12.01 -6.93
N TYR A 159 1.81 -11.47 -8.08
CA TYR A 159 2.89 -12.02 -8.87
C TYR A 159 4.21 -12.06 -8.08
N LEU A 160 4.62 -10.98 -7.42
CA LEU A 160 5.83 -10.99 -6.58
C LEU A 160 5.70 -11.95 -5.39
N ASN A 161 4.51 -12.09 -4.84
CA ASN A 161 4.27 -13.03 -3.75
C ASN A 161 4.49 -14.49 -4.17
N ARG A 162 4.36 -14.84 -5.45
CA ARG A 162 4.72 -16.18 -5.94
C ARG A 162 6.17 -16.56 -5.63
N PHE A 163 7.08 -15.58 -5.55
CA PHE A 163 8.50 -15.83 -5.29
C PHE A 163 8.84 -15.94 -3.81
N VAL A 164 8.04 -15.38 -2.92
CA VAL A 164 8.30 -15.35 -1.47
C VAL A 164 7.22 -15.98 -0.61
N GLN A 165 5.99 -16.12 -1.12
CA GLN A 165 4.82 -16.73 -0.49
C GLN A 165 4.53 -16.24 0.94
N ASN A 166 4.68 -14.93 1.16
CA ASN A 166 4.48 -14.30 2.46
C ASN A 166 3.01 -14.29 2.93
N TRP A 167 2.06 -14.42 2.01
CA TRP A 167 0.64 -14.59 2.32
C TRP A 167 -0.01 -15.59 1.36
N TYR A 168 -1.13 -16.13 1.80
CA TYR A 168 -1.94 -17.07 1.06
C TYR A 168 -3.41 -16.96 1.47
N TYR A 169 -4.29 -17.30 0.55
CA TYR A 169 -5.73 -17.24 0.76
C TYR A 169 -6.27 -18.55 1.30
N ILE A 170 -7.24 -18.46 2.23
CA ILE A 170 -7.98 -19.58 2.78
C ILE A 170 -9.48 -19.29 2.71
N GLY A 171 -10.29 -20.33 2.68
CA GLY A 171 -11.75 -20.24 2.61
C GLY A 171 -12.33 -21.08 1.47
N PRO A 172 -13.42 -20.62 0.83
CA PRO A 172 -14.03 -21.33 -0.28
C PRO A 172 -13.06 -21.53 -1.44
N GLN A 173 -13.13 -22.69 -2.07
CA GLN A 173 -12.41 -22.96 -3.31
C GLN A 173 -13.19 -22.36 -4.49
N PHE A 174 -12.47 -21.73 -5.40
CA PHE A 174 -13.00 -21.07 -6.58
C PHE A 174 -12.35 -21.66 -7.84
N SER A 175 -13.09 -21.74 -8.93
CA SER A 175 -12.50 -21.97 -10.24
C SER A 175 -11.53 -20.82 -10.61
N ALA A 176 -10.65 -21.05 -11.57
CA ALA A 176 -9.67 -20.03 -12.00
C ALA A 176 -10.34 -18.70 -12.41
N SER A 177 -11.48 -18.77 -13.10
CA SER A 177 -12.23 -17.59 -13.51
C SER A 177 -12.87 -16.86 -12.32
N GLU A 178 -13.48 -17.59 -11.40
CA GLU A 178 -14.07 -17.03 -10.18
C GLU A 178 -13.00 -16.38 -9.31
N TYR A 179 -11.87 -17.06 -9.10
CA TYR A 179 -10.72 -16.55 -8.36
C TYR A 179 -10.24 -15.21 -8.97
N PHE A 180 -10.08 -15.16 -10.30
CA PHE A 180 -9.67 -13.93 -10.98
C PHE A 180 -10.62 -12.78 -10.70
N TRP A 181 -11.93 -12.97 -10.90
CA TRP A 181 -12.90 -11.87 -10.73
C TRP A 181 -13.11 -11.48 -9.26
N TYR A 182 -13.18 -12.45 -8.35
CA TYR A 182 -13.38 -12.20 -6.92
C TYR A 182 -12.14 -11.57 -6.26
N ALA A 183 -10.95 -11.83 -6.78
CA ALA A 183 -9.74 -11.14 -6.34
C ALA A 183 -9.59 -9.76 -7.00
N THR A 184 -9.88 -9.62 -8.29
CA THR A 184 -9.73 -8.36 -9.04
C THR A 184 -10.61 -7.24 -8.47
N LEU A 185 -11.83 -7.53 -8.04
CA LEU A 185 -12.73 -6.53 -7.45
C LEU A 185 -12.16 -5.89 -6.18
N PRO A 186 -11.76 -6.64 -5.12
CA PRO A 186 -11.06 -6.07 -3.97
C PRO A 186 -9.76 -5.35 -4.34
N PHE A 187 -8.96 -5.92 -5.23
CA PHE A 187 -7.68 -5.33 -5.67
C PHE A 187 -7.87 -3.97 -6.34
N SER A 188 -8.99 -3.78 -7.01
CA SER A 188 -9.31 -2.50 -7.64
C SER A 188 -9.51 -1.35 -6.65
N THR A 189 -9.74 -1.63 -5.37
CA THR A 189 -10.05 -0.63 -4.35
C THR A 189 -8.84 -0.08 -3.61
N VAL A 190 -7.65 -0.65 -3.80
CA VAL A 190 -6.43 -0.32 -3.04
C VAL A 190 -5.98 1.12 -3.28
N LEU A 191 -5.71 1.50 -4.53
CA LEU A 191 -5.26 2.86 -4.85
C LEU A 191 -6.31 3.93 -4.52
N PRO A 192 -7.61 3.78 -4.88
CA PRO A 192 -8.61 4.75 -4.50
C PRO A 192 -8.73 4.98 -2.98
N ALA A 193 -8.59 3.91 -2.18
CA ALA A 193 -8.63 4.00 -0.73
C ALA A 193 -7.40 4.72 -0.17
N VAL A 194 -6.19 4.28 -0.52
CA VAL A 194 -4.94 4.84 0.01
C VAL A 194 -4.76 6.29 -0.44
N LEU A 195 -4.99 6.59 -1.72
CA LEU A 195 -4.84 7.95 -2.24
C LEU A 195 -5.92 8.89 -1.72
N GLY A 196 -7.16 8.43 -1.58
CA GLY A 196 -8.23 9.19 -0.95
C GLY A 196 -7.89 9.55 0.51
N LEU A 197 -7.41 8.58 1.29
CA LEU A 197 -6.99 8.81 2.67
C LEU A 197 -5.75 9.70 2.76
N ARG A 198 -4.75 9.54 1.86
CA ARG A 198 -3.62 10.45 1.75
C ARG A 198 -4.08 11.90 1.52
N ASP A 199 -5.01 12.11 0.61
CA ASP A 199 -5.53 13.44 0.30
C ASP A 199 -6.27 14.06 1.51
N TRP A 200 -7.00 13.25 2.27
CA TRP A 200 -7.60 13.69 3.53
C TRP A 200 -6.54 14.10 4.55
N LEU A 201 -5.49 13.28 4.75
CA LEU A 201 -4.37 13.58 5.66
C LEU A 201 -3.62 14.83 5.23
N LEU A 202 -3.35 15.01 3.93
CA LEU A 202 -2.72 16.23 3.40
C LEU A 202 -3.56 17.48 3.63
N SER A 203 -4.87 17.34 3.88
CA SER A 203 -5.73 18.47 4.25
C SER A 203 -5.66 18.82 5.73
N ALA A 204 -5.14 17.93 6.54
CA ALA A 204 -5.04 18.09 7.98
C ALA A 204 -3.93 19.08 8.33
N ARG A 205 -4.29 20.22 8.96
CA ARG A 205 -3.35 21.30 9.32
C ARG A 205 -2.23 20.80 10.23
N TRP A 206 -2.55 19.88 11.15
CA TRP A 206 -1.56 19.35 12.07
C TRP A 206 -0.41 18.65 11.33
N LEU A 207 -0.70 17.94 10.25
CA LEU A 207 0.32 17.25 9.47
C LEU A 207 1.23 18.25 8.75
N GLN A 208 0.65 19.26 8.08
CA GLN A 208 1.40 20.32 7.41
C GLN A 208 2.30 21.06 8.41
N GLN A 209 1.72 21.55 9.52
CA GLN A 209 2.47 22.31 10.55
C GLN A 209 3.62 21.54 11.21
N ARG A 210 3.58 20.22 11.17
CA ARG A 210 4.58 19.36 11.78
C ARG A 210 5.68 18.92 10.83
N PHE A 211 5.36 18.78 9.55
CA PHE A 211 6.21 18.09 8.60
C PHE A 211 6.63 18.93 7.39
N ASP A 212 6.10 20.15 7.18
CA ASP A 212 6.50 21.05 6.11
C ASP A 212 7.90 21.69 6.32
N HIS A 213 8.37 21.75 7.58
CA HIS A 213 9.69 22.26 7.97
C HIS A 213 10.34 21.37 9.03
N PHE A 214 10.41 20.05 8.78
CA PHE A 214 10.99 19.13 9.75
C PHE A 214 12.52 19.15 9.66
N LYS A 215 13.12 18.22 8.96
CA LYS A 215 14.56 18.06 8.87
C LYS A 215 14.99 17.97 7.41
N PRO A 216 15.77 18.95 6.89
CA PRO A 216 16.31 18.83 5.54
C PRO A 216 17.17 17.57 5.39
N LEU A 217 16.93 16.82 4.32
CA LEU A 217 17.72 15.66 3.96
C LEU A 217 18.44 15.92 2.65
N HIS A 218 19.74 16.21 2.74
CA HIS A 218 20.59 16.40 1.58
C HIS A 218 21.28 15.08 1.25
N ILE A 219 21.06 14.59 0.03
CA ILE A 219 21.68 13.38 -0.46
C ILE A 219 22.88 13.80 -1.34
N PRO A 220 24.12 13.51 -0.89
CA PRO A 220 25.28 13.77 -1.73
C PRO A 220 25.28 12.80 -2.93
N PHE A 221 25.70 13.29 -4.09
CA PHE A 221 25.80 12.49 -5.32
C PHE A 221 24.52 11.71 -5.67
N PRO A 222 23.36 12.40 -5.85
CA PRO A 222 22.06 11.73 -5.96
C PRO A 222 21.99 10.74 -7.14
N LYS A 223 22.62 11.05 -8.27
CA LYS A 223 22.64 10.14 -9.46
C LYS A 223 23.47 8.89 -9.20
N THR A 224 24.62 9.00 -8.52
CA THR A 224 25.44 7.85 -8.16
C THR A 224 24.67 6.94 -7.18
N LEU A 225 24.06 7.52 -6.16
CA LEU A 225 23.24 6.76 -5.22
C LEU A 225 22.05 6.12 -5.93
N ALA A 226 21.37 6.82 -6.83
CA ALA A 226 20.28 6.27 -7.63
C ALA A 226 20.74 5.09 -8.50
N THR A 227 21.90 5.18 -9.14
CA THR A 227 22.45 4.06 -9.92
C THR A 227 22.75 2.85 -9.05
N LEU A 228 23.40 3.04 -7.91
CA LEU A 228 23.68 1.95 -6.95
C LEU A 228 22.39 1.32 -6.44
N THR A 229 21.42 2.15 -6.02
CA THR A 229 20.11 1.68 -5.53
C THR A 229 19.36 0.91 -6.61
N LEU A 230 19.35 1.42 -7.84
CA LEU A 230 18.72 0.75 -8.99
C LEU A 230 19.35 -0.63 -9.20
N THR A 231 20.69 -0.71 -9.26
CA THR A 231 21.41 -1.95 -9.49
C THR A 231 21.17 -2.96 -8.38
N LEU A 232 21.27 -2.55 -7.11
CA LEU A 232 21.03 -3.42 -5.97
C LEU A 232 19.58 -3.89 -5.88
N SER A 233 18.62 -3.00 -6.14
CA SER A 233 17.20 -3.36 -6.14
C SER A 233 16.85 -4.30 -7.30
N ALA A 234 17.43 -4.08 -8.47
CA ALA A 234 17.23 -4.96 -9.62
C ALA A 234 17.85 -6.35 -9.38
N ALA A 235 19.09 -6.40 -8.87
CA ALA A 235 19.75 -7.66 -8.52
C ALA A 235 18.99 -8.41 -7.40
N GLY A 236 18.55 -7.70 -6.36
CA GLY A 236 17.73 -8.27 -5.30
C GLY A 236 16.39 -8.79 -5.80
N LEU A 237 15.74 -8.07 -6.71
CA LEU A 237 14.48 -8.51 -7.32
C LEU A 237 14.68 -9.74 -8.22
N ALA A 238 15.80 -9.82 -8.93
CA ALA A 238 16.16 -11.03 -9.68
C ALA A 238 16.43 -12.22 -8.75
N ALA A 239 17.01 -11.99 -7.60
CA ALA A 239 17.35 -13.03 -6.63
C ALA A 239 16.23 -13.40 -5.65
N ILE A 240 15.09 -12.68 -5.67
CA ILE A 240 14.03 -12.78 -4.64
C ILE A 240 13.46 -14.20 -4.49
N GLY A 241 13.31 -14.93 -5.58
CA GLY A 241 12.84 -16.31 -5.56
C GLY A 241 13.93 -17.36 -5.27
N ILE A 242 15.22 -16.98 -5.36
CA ILE A 242 16.35 -17.86 -5.04
C ILE A 242 16.61 -17.86 -3.52
N TRP A 243 16.49 -16.68 -2.88
CA TRP A 243 16.68 -16.51 -1.44
C TRP A 243 15.45 -15.86 -0.78
N PRO A 244 14.26 -16.50 -0.87
CA PRO A 244 13.00 -15.88 -0.45
C PRO A 244 13.00 -15.48 1.03
N ASN A 245 13.63 -16.27 1.91
CA ASN A 245 13.68 -15.99 3.35
C ASN A 245 14.54 -14.76 3.72
N ILE A 246 15.50 -14.39 2.89
CA ILE A 246 16.37 -13.23 3.14
C ILE A 246 15.83 -11.99 2.40
N LEU A 247 15.37 -12.17 1.18
CA LEU A 247 15.01 -11.07 0.28
C LEU A 247 13.52 -10.72 0.28
N PHE A 248 12.68 -11.39 1.08
CA PHE A 248 11.25 -11.11 1.14
C PHE A 248 10.88 -9.62 1.36
N PRO A 249 11.65 -8.81 2.11
CA PRO A 249 11.28 -7.40 2.27
C PRO A 249 11.37 -6.60 0.97
N LEU A 250 12.17 -7.09 0.00
CA LEU A 250 12.31 -6.45 -1.30
C LEU A 250 11.02 -6.47 -2.12
N LEU A 251 10.09 -7.38 -1.84
CA LEU A 251 8.74 -7.34 -2.40
C LEU A 251 8.10 -5.96 -2.20
N TRP A 252 8.26 -5.40 -1.00
CA TRP A 252 7.67 -4.11 -0.61
C TRP A 252 8.56 -2.90 -0.97
N VAL A 253 9.86 -3.09 -1.11
CA VAL A 253 10.80 -1.97 -1.19
C VAL A 253 11.43 -1.83 -2.58
N ALA A 254 11.78 -2.94 -3.24
CA ALA A 254 12.50 -2.89 -4.51
C ALA A 254 11.73 -2.18 -5.64
N PRO A 255 10.42 -2.39 -5.86
CA PRO A 255 9.70 -1.67 -6.89
C PRO A 255 9.71 -0.15 -6.68
N LEU A 256 9.53 0.30 -5.42
CA LEU A 256 9.62 1.71 -5.05
C LEU A 256 11.01 2.28 -5.37
N LEU A 257 12.07 1.60 -4.93
CA LEU A 257 13.44 2.04 -5.12
C LEU A 257 13.82 2.09 -6.61
N ILE A 258 13.38 1.12 -7.41
CA ILE A 258 13.59 1.11 -8.87
C ILE A 258 12.93 2.34 -9.51
N ILE A 259 11.67 2.63 -9.18
CA ILE A 259 10.96 3.78 -9.77
C ILE A 259 11.61 5.09 -9.35
N LEU A 260 11.90 5.28 -8.06
CA LEU A 260 12.53 6.51 -7.55
C LEU A 260 13.93 6.72 -8.15
N SER A 261 14.71 5.65 -8.29
CA SER A 261 16.03 5.71 -8.92
C SER A 261 15.93 6.14 -10.39
N LEU A 262 15.00 5.57 -11.14
CA LEU A 262 14.78 5.95 -12.54
C LEU A 262 14.31 7.41 -12.64
N GLN A 263 13.40 7.86 -11.78
CA GLN A 263 12.96 9.26 -11.75
C GLN A 263 14.13 10.21 -11.44
N THR A 264 14.99 9.85 -10.48
CA THR A 264 16.19 10.64 -10.16
C THR A 264 17.18 10.71 -11.32
N LEU A 265 17.44 9.58 -12.00
CA LEU A 265 18.34 9.53 -13.17
C LEU A 265 17.81 10.33 -14.36
N MET A 266 16.49 10.46 -14.47
CA MET A 266 15.79 11.26 -15.48
C MET A 266 15.56 12.72 -15.06
N ASP A 267 16.14 13.17 -13.95
CA ASP A 267 15.95 14.51 -13.36
C ASP A 267 14.46 14.88 -13.11
N LYS A 268 13.62 13.87 -12.87
CA LYS A 268 12.21 14.07 -12.56
C LYS A 268 11.98 14.28 -11.06
N ARG A 269 11.01 15.14 -10.74
CA ARG A 269 10.53 15.26 -9.36
C ARG A 269 9.80 13.99 -8.94
N HIS A 270 9.98 13.60 -7.68
CA HIS A 270 9.33 12.43 -7.08
C HIS A 270 8.96 12.71 -5.62
N ILE A 271 8.29 11.77 -4.96
CA ILE A 271 7.74 11.95 -3.61
C ILE A 271 8.79 12.37 -2.55
N LEU A 272 10.07 12.01 -2.75
CA LEU A 272 11.16 12.38 -1.83
C LEU A 272 11.77 13.76 -2.14
N SER A 273 11.39 14.44 -3.23
CA SER A 273 12.00 15.69 -3.64
C SER A 273 11.82 16.83 -2.63
N GLY A 274 10.73 16.82 -1.85
CA GLY A 274 10.47 17.80 -0.80
C GLY A 274 11.43 17.70 0.39
N LEU A 275 12.05 16.53 0.61
CA LEU A 275 12.91 16.29 1.77
C LEU A 275 14.15 17.18 1.80
N VAL A 276 14.64 17.63 0.64
CA VAL A 276 15.77 18.57 0.53
C VAL A 276 15.45 19.90 1.22
N ALA A 277 14.20 20.36 1.13
CA ALA A 277 13.72 21.56 1.82
C ALA A 277 13.20 21.28 3.25
N GLY A 278 13.23 20.02 3.69
CA GLY A 278 12.66 19.59 4.98
C GLY A 278 11.16 19.34 4.95
N ASP A 279 10.53 19.37 3.78
CA ASP A 279 9.11 19.02 3.64
C ASP A 279 8.92 17.50 3.55
N TRP A 280 8.47 16.91 4.65
CA TRP A 280 8.16 15.49 4.80
C TRP A 280 6.66 15.19 4.66
N THR A 281 5.84 16.20 4.44
CA THR A 281 4.38 16.11 4.49
C THR A 281 3.84 15.02 3.55
N ALA A 282 4.31 15.00 2.29
CA ALA A 282 3.86 14.02 1.29
C ALA A 282 4.26 12.57 1.67
N VAL A 283 5.49 12.39 2.16
CA VAL A 283 6.03 11.09 2.59
C VAL A 283 5.24 10.55 3.78
N VAL A 284 5.06 11.38 4.81
CA VAL A 284 4.36 10.99 6.03
C VAL A 284 2.88 10.74 5.76
N ALA A 285 2.22 11.57 4.95
CA ALA A 285 0.82 11.36 4.57
C ALA A 285 0.62 10.04 3.83
N ALA A 286 1.47 9.72 2.86
CA ALA A 286 1.38 8.49 2.09
C ALA A 286 1.62 7.25 2.96
N ALA A 287 2.67 7.25 3.77
CA ALA A 287 2.98 6.16 4.70
C ALA A 287 1.85 5.94 5.72
N MET A 288 1.36 7.02 6.35
CA MET A 288 0.25 6.94 7.31
C MET A 288 -1.05 6.46 6.66
N ALA A 289 -1.36 6.91 5.44
CA ALA A 289 -2.56 6.46 4.74
C ALA A 289 -2.54 4.94 4.55
N ALA A 290 -1.43 4.38 4.11
CA ALA A 290 -1.33 2.94 3.93
C ALA A 290 -1.34 2.16 5.25
N VAL A 291 -0.73 2.66 6.33
CA VAL A 291 -0.81 2.04 7.66
C VAL A 291 -2.25 2.04 8.17
N ILE A 292 -2.98 3.14 8.05
CA ILE A 292 -4.40 3.23 8.46
C ILE A 292 -5.25 2.27 7.60
N CYS A 293 -5.10 2.28 6.27
CA CYS A 293 -5.75 1.29 5.42
C CYS A 293 -5.37 -0.14 5.82
N GLY A 294 -4.09 -0.38 6.14
CA GLY A 294 -3.59 -1.67 6.60
C GLY A 294 -4.30 -2.18 7.85
N VAL A 295 -4.52 -1.31 8.85
CA VAL A 295 -5.29 -1.67 10.04
C VAL A 295 -6.71 -2.10 9.68
N PHE A 296 -7.38 -1.39 8.76
CA PHE A 296 -8.72 -1.78 8.29
C PHE A 296 -8.68 -3.06 7.44
N TRP A 297 -7.67 -3.26 6.59
CA TRP A 297 -7.49 -4.50 5.83
C TRP A 297 -7.38 -5.69 6.76
N GLU A 298 -6.51 -5.63 7.77
CA GLU A 298 -6.31 -6.73 8.70
C GLU A 298 -7.54 -6.96 9.59
N MET A 299 -8.16 -5.89 10.07
CA MET A 299 -9.36 -5.98 10.89
C MET A 299 -10.52 -6.64 10.14
N TRP A 300 -10.81 -6.21 8.91
CA TRP A 300 -11.90 -6.79 8.13
C TRP A 300 -11.58 -8.20 7.63
N ASN A 301 -10.31 -8.50 7.36
CA ASN A 301 -9.86 -9.84 7.01
C ASN A 301 -10.07 -10.86 8.14
N PHE A 302 -9.89 -10.45 9.38
CA PHE A 302 -9.74 -11.34 10.55
C PHE A 302 -10.88 -12.36 10.72
N TYR A 303 -12.13 -11.93 10.60
CA TYR A 303 -13.32 -12.79 10.66
C TYR A 303 -14.02 -12.99 9.32
N SER A 304 -13.43 -12.55 8.22
CA SER A 304 -13.99 -12.82 6.90
C SER A 304 -13.96 -14.31 6.56
N LEU A 305 -14.91 -14.78 5.73
CA LEU A 305 -15.00 -16.17 5.33
C LEU A 305 -13.92 -16.51 4.30
N ALA A 306 -13.77 -15.69 3.28
CA ALA A 306 -12.63 -15.71 2.36
C ALA A 306 -11.60 -14.73 2.89
N LYS A 307 -10.45 -15.21 3.35
CA LYS A 307 -9.43 -14.38 3.98
C LYS A 307 -8.02 -14.83 3.62
N TRP A 308 -7.06 -13.95 3.89
CA TRP A 308 -5.65 -14.30 3.80
C TRP A 308 -5.03 -14.50 5.17
N GLN A 309 -3.97 -15.27 5.19
CA GLN A 309 -3.07 -15.46 6.33
C GLN A 309 -1.63 -15.21 5.90
N TYR A 310 -0.79 -14.87 6.87
CA TYR A 310 0.61 -14.57 6.64
C TYR A 310 1.52 -15.72 7.08
N SER A 311 2.63 -15.84 6.34
CA SER A 311 3.78 -16.65 6.71
C SER A 311 5.02 -15.83 6.38
N ILE A 312 5.56 -15.09 7.36
CA ILE A 312 6.69 -14.18 7.15
C ILE A 312 7.93 -14.75 7.82
N PRO A 313 9.04 -14.99 7.08
CA PRO A 313 10.24 -15.60 7.65
C PRO A 313 10.78 -14.78 8.84
N PHE A 314 11.28 -15.47 9.85
CA PHE A 314 11.96 -14.93 11.05
C PHE A 314 11.14 -14.06 11.99
N VAL A 315 10.04 -13.43 11.54
CA VAL A 315 9.30 -12.42 12.32
C VAL A 315 7.83 -12.76 12.53
N ASN A 316 7.40 -13.97 12.19
CA ASN A 316 6.01 -14.42 12.28
C ASN A 316 5.56 -14.63 13.73
N ARG A 317 5.44 -13.54 14.51
CA ARG A 317 5.06 -13.55 15.93
C ARG A 317 4.38 -12.24 16.33
N TYR A 318 3.67 -12.27 17.47
CA TYR A 318 2.95 -11.10 18.02
C TYR A 318 1.96 -10.49 17.03
N HIS A 319 0.96 -11.29 16.65
CA HIS A 319 -0.02 -10.88 15.66
C HIS A 319 -1.01 -9.84 16.20
N ILE A 320 -1.28 -8.83 15.38
CA ILE A 320 -2.47 -7.98 15.51
C ILE A 320 -3.37 -8.36 14.32
N PHE A 321 -4.52 -8.93 14.60
CA PHE A 321 -5.33 -9.67 13.63
C PHE A 321 -4.51 -10.83 13.03
N GLU A 322 -4.45 -10.96 11.69
CA GLU A 322 -3.64 -12.01 11.04
C GLU A 322 -2.17 -11.58 10.80
N MET A 323 -1.88 -10.27 10.86
CA MET A 323 -0.57 -9.72 10.53
C MET A 323 0.40 -9.78 11.73
N PRO A 324 1.61 -10.33 11.56
CA PRO A 324 2.68 -10.17 12.54
C PRO A 324 3.01 -8.69 12.77
N LEU A 325 3.31 -8.31 14.00
CA LEU A 325 3.52 -6.89 14.39
C LEU A 325 4.51 -6.15 13.46
N LEU A 326 5.65 -6.77 13.15
CA LEU A 326 6.64 -6.15 12.25
C LEU A 326 6.19 -6.12 10.78
N GLY A 327 5.21 -6.94 10.39
CA GLY A 327 4.62 -6.92 9.06
C GLY A 327 3.95 -5.58 8.72
N TYR A 328 3.39 -4.89 9.73
CA TYR A 328 2.80 -3.55 9.53
C TYR A 328 3.79 -2.52 8.99
N ALA A 329 5.09 -2.71 9.21
CA ALA A 329 6.12 -1.82 8.63
C ALA A 329 6.15 -1.88 7.09
N GLY A 330 5.69 -2.97 6.48
CA GLY A 330 5.55 -3.09 5.03
C GLY A 330 4.56 -2.07 4.42
N TYR A 331 3.56 -1.63 5.19
CA TYR A 331 2.64 -0.60 4.72
C TYR A 331 3.29 0.78 4.54
N LEU A 332 4.41 1.06 5.22
CA LEU A 332 5.11 2.34 5.08
C LEU A 332 5.62 2.57 3.64
N PRO A 333 6.50 1.70 3.09
CA PRO A 333 6.95 1.83 1.70
C PRO A 333 5.81 1.59 0.70
N PHE A 334 4.83 0.75 1.02
CA PHE A 334 3.67 0.52 0.18
C PHE A 334 2.85 1.80 -0.05
N GLY A 335 2.64 2.62 0.98
CA GLY A 335 1.97 3.92 0.84
C GLY A 335 2.71 4.87 -0.09
N LEU A 336 4.04 4.87 -0.03
CA LEU A 336 4.87 5.64 -0.96
C LEU A 336 4.73 5.12 -2.40
N GLN A 337 4.65 3.81 -2.61
CA GLN A 337 4.40 3.24 -3.94
C GLN A 337 3.04 3.64 -4.49
N CYS A 338 1.98 3.58 -3.67
CA CYS A 338 0.65 4.06 -4.06
C CYS A 338 0.71 5.53 -4.50
N ALA A 339 1.40 6.38 -3.75
CA ALA A 339 1.54 7.79 -4.07
C ALA A 339 2.34 8.02 -5.37
N VAL A 340 3.41 7.25 -5.60
CA VAL A 340 4.20 7.31 -6.83
C VAL A 340 3.38 6.87 -8.03
N VAL A 341 2.64 5.76 -7.94
CA VAL A 341 1.74 5.31 -9.02
C VAL A 341 0.66 6.36 -9.30
N GLY A 342 0.06 6.94 -8.26
CA GLY A 342 -0.91 8.02 -8.40
C GLY A 342 -0.32 9.23 -9.15
N SER A 343 0.89 9.65 -8.82
CA SER A 343 1.56 10.78 -9.49
C SER A 343 1.91 10.49 -10.96
N LEU A 344 2.32 9.27 -11.28
CA LEU A 344 2.56 8.85 -12.67
C LEU A 344 1.27 8.88 -13.50
N LEU A 345 0.15 8.49 -12.91
CA LEU A 345 -1.15 8.59 -13.56
C LEU A 345 -1.59 10.04 -13.78
N GLU A 346 -1.31 10.94 -12.83
CA GLU A 346 -1.58 12.37 -12.98
C GLU A 346 -0.78 13.00 -14.14
N GLU A 347 0.43 12.52 -14.42
CA GLU A 347 1.21 12.96 -15.58
C GLU A 347 0.58 12.51 -16.91
N ILE A 348 -0.01 11.30 -16.95
CA ILE A 348 -0.60 10.72 -18.17
C ILE A 348 -2.03 11.23 -18.42
N ALA A 349 -2.81 11.40 -17.36
CA ALA A 349 -4.18 11.90 -17.40
C ALA A 349 -4.30 13.18 -16.55
N PRO A 350 -3.71 14.29 -17.00
CA PRO A 350 -3.80 15.55 -16.27
C PRO A 350 -5.28 15.93 -16.11
N ALA A 351 -5.65 16.33 -14.89
CA ALA A 351 -6.98 16.83 -14.63
C ALA A 351 -7.30 17.95 -15.65
N ALA A 352 -8.46 17.87 -16.29
CA ALA A 352 -8.96 19.00 -17.08
C ALA A 352 -8.87 20.24 -16.18
N ARG A 353 -8.15 21.28 -16.63
CA ARG A 353 -8.12 22.55 -15.90
C ARG A 353 -9.58 22.99 -15.77
N PRO A 354 -10.04 23.39 -14.56
CA PRO A 354 -11.35 24.03 -14.48
C PRO A 354 -11.35 25.24 -15.42
N LEU A 355 -12.36 25.26 -16.33
CA LEU A 355 -12.66 26.38 -17.21
C LEU A 355 -12.93 27.66 -16.40
#